data_282b23f9b98ff2dffda0b655ce1e47a5
#
_entry.id   282b23f9b98ff2dffda0b655ce1e47a5
#
_cell.length_a   1.000
_cell.length_b   1.000
_cell.length_c   1.000
_cell.angle_alpha   90.00
_cell.angle_beta   90.00
_cell.angle_gamma   90.00
#
_symmetry.space_group_name_H-M   'P 1'
#
loop_
_entity.id
_entity.type
_entity.pdbx_description
1 polymer ?
#
loop_
_entity_poly.entity_id
_entity_poly.type
_entity_poly.pdbx_seq_one_letter_code
_entity_poly.pdbx_strand_id
1 'polypeptide(L)'
;PSLLGYSEAKKIFPECEIKVLSIGTGINRRKINGRNSAKWGALNWFRHDILGIMLESSMFDEIARDLMGKNYLRVNSSTGLVNRRMDDTSDVNLERIHLMGMEWWSEFGKTSTDFLNV
;
A
#
# COMPACT_ATOMS: atom_id res chain seq x y z
N PRO A 1 -8.60 -5.25 -1.11
CA PRO A 1 -9.37 -5.01 -2.35
C PRO A 1 -8.82 -5.75 -3.57
N SER A 2 -7.49 -5.95 -3.71
CA SER A 2 -6.88 -6.58 -4.89
C SER A 2 -7.40 -7.99 -5.16
N LEU A 3 -7.53 -8.83 -4.14
CA LEU A 3 -8.04 -10.21 -4.27
C LEU A 3 -9.51 -10.22 -4.69
N LEU A 4 -10.32 -9.34 -4.13
CA LEU A 4 -11.73 -9.24 -4.49
C LEU A 4 -11.88 -8.78 -5.95
N GLY A 5 -11.15 -7.74 -6.35
CA GLY A 5 -11.14 -7.26 -7.74
C GLY A 5 -10.70 -8.33 -8.73
N TYR A 6 -9.66 -9.09 -8.40
CA TYR A 6 -9.22 -10.22 -9.22
C TYR A 6 -10.29 -11.31 -9.35
N SER A 7 -10.93 -11.67 -8.22
CA SER A 7 -12.00 -12.68 -8.21
C SER A 7 -13.19 -12.26 -9.09
N GLU A 8 -13.63 -11.00 -8.99
CA GLU A 8 -14.72 -10.49 -9.81
C GLU A 8 -14.32 -10.42 -11.30
N ALA A 9 -13.10 -9.95 -11.60
CA ALA A 9 -12.61 -9.93 -12.98
C ALA A 9 -12.57 -11.34 -13.60
N LYS A 10 -12.17 -12.36 -12.84
CA LYS A 10 -12.17 -13.75 -13.31
C LYS A 10 -13.55 -14.31 -13.56
N LYS A 11 -14.56 -13.89 -12.82
CA LYS A 11 -15.97 -14.28 -13.10
C LYS A 11 -16.47 -13.70 -14.40
N ILE A 12 -16.12 -12.44 -14.69
CA ILE A 12 -16.58 -11.72 -15.88
C ILE A 12 -15.78 -12.16 -17.12
N PHE A 13 -14.47 -12.40 -16.94
CA PHE A 13 -13.54 -12.73 -18.02
C PHE A 13 -12.77 -14.03 -17.71
N PRO A 14 -13.45 -15.20 -17.70
CA PRO A 14 -12.85 -16.46 -17.22
C PRO A 14 -11.67 -16.91 -18.09
N GLU A 15 -11.70 -16.65 -19.40
CA GLU A 15 -10.69 -17.08 -20.36
C GLU A 15 -9.54 -16.08 -20.53
N CYS A 16 -9.64 -14.88 -19.91
CA CYS A 16 -8.63 -13.85 -20.05
C CYS A 16 -7.52 -13.98 -19.00
N GLU A 17 -6.30 -13.63 -19.41
CA GLU A 17 -5.21 -13.38 -18.47
C GLU A 17 -5.46 -12.04 -17.77
N ILE A 18 -5.56 -12.07 -16.45
CA ILE A 18 -5.84 -10.88 -15.65
C ILE A 18 -4.55 -10.43 -14.95
N LYS A 19 -4.13 -9.22 -15.21
CA LYS A 19 -3.02 -8.57 -14.50
C LYS A 19 -3.56 -7.60 -13.45
N VAL A 20 -2.97 -7.61 -12.27
CA VAL A 20 -3.37 -6.73 -11.16
C VAL A 20 -2.21 -5.84 -10.75
N LEU A 21 -2.34 -4.54 -11.01
CA LEU A 21 -1.46 -3.52 -10.46
C LEU A 21 -2.09 -2.95 -9.19
N SER A 22 -1.48 -3.21 -8.05
CA SER A 22 -1.93 -2.74 -6.74
C SER A 22 -1.09 -1.57 -6.27
N ILE A 23 -1.67 -0.40 -6.16
CA ILE A 23 -0.99 0.83 -5.72
C ILE A 23 -1.41 1.12 -4.27
N GLY A 24 -0.42 1.16 -3.37
CA GLY A 24 -0.64 1.48 -1.97
C GLY A 24 -0.70 2.98 -1.70
N THR A 25 -1.15 3.32 -0.52
CA THR A 25 -1.23 4.72 -0.03
C THR A 25 0.06 5.20 0.64
N GLY A 26 1.08 4.35 0.62
CA GLY A 26 2.37 4.62 1.24
C GLY A 26 2.53 4.02 2.63
N ILE A 27 3.79 3.86 3.02
CA ILE A 27 4.18 3.31 4.32
C ILE A 27 4.75 4.45 5.15
N ASN A 28 4.10 4.76 6.25
CA ASN A 28 4.62 5.71 7.22
C ASN A 28 5.49 4.96 8.24
N ARG A 29 6.79 4.93 8.01
CA ARG A 29 7.77 4.32 8.93
C ARG A 29 8.05 5.23 10.12
N ARG A 30 7.05 5.63 10.90
CA ARG A 30 7.36 6.21 12.19
C ARG A 30 7.90 5.12 13.11
N LYS A 31 9.12 5.33 13.62
CA LYS A 31 9.59 4.61 14.80
C LYS A 31 8.58 4.86 15.91
N ILE A 32 7.86 3.82 16.31
CA ILE A 32 7.11 3.84 17.56
C ILE A 32 8.16 4.08 18.63
N ASN A 33 8.09 5.23 19.31
CA ASN A 33 9.07 5.58 20.30
C ASN A 33 8.89 4.62 21.48
N GLY A 34 9.80 3.66 21.64
CA GLY A 34 9.70 2.57 22.61
C GLY A 34 9.48 3.04 24.07
N ARG A 35 9.88 4.28 24.40
CA ARG A 35 9.58 4.89 25.70
C ARG A 35 8.08 5.16 25.93
N ASN A 36 7.34 5.50 24.88
CA ASN A 36 5.91 5.76 24.99
C ASN A 36 5.07 4.49 24.86
N SER A 37 5.52 3.54 24.04
CA SER A 37 4.84 2.24 23.88
C SER A 37 5.03 1.31 25.08
N ALA A 38 6.10 1.44 25.84
CA ALA A 38 6.31 0.68 27.08
C ALA A 38 5.24 0.99 28.17
N LYS A 39 4.55 2.13 28.06
CA LYS A 39 3.42 2.49 28.92
C LYS A 39 2.06 2.09 28.35
N TRP A 40 2.03 1.53 27.16
CA TRP A 40 0.80 1.05 26.52
C TRP A 40 0.55 -0.38 26.98
N GLY A 41 -0.41 -0.56 27.87
CA GLY A 41 -0.90 -1.88 28.21
C GLY A 41 -1.58 -2.54 26.99
N ALA A 42 -1.70 -3.87 27.01
CA ALA A 42 -2.31 -4.67 25.95
C ALA A 42 -3.64 -4.10 25.41
N LEU A 43 -4.43 -3.48 26.30
CA LEU A 43 -5.69 -2.81 25.97
C LEU A 43 -5.54 -1.63 25.00
N ASN A 44 -4.43 -0.91 25.05
CA ASN A 44 -4.20 0.25 24.17
C ASN A 44 -3.74 -0.18 22.77
N TRP A 45 -3.02 -1.29 22.67
CA TRP A 45 -2.66 -1.93 21.42
C TRP A 45 -3.90 -2.50 20.70
N PHE A 46 -4.82 -3.12 21.46
CA PHE A 46 -6.10 -3.60 20.95
C PHE A 46 -7.04 -2.47 20.49
N ARG A 47 -7.02 -1.35 21.21
CA ARG A 47 -7.93 -0.22 20.95
C ARG A 47 -7.60 0.52 19.65
N HIS A 48 -6.38 0.40 19.15
CA HIS A 48 -5.95 1.03 17.91
C HIS A 48 -5.93 0.08 16.72
N ASP A 49 -6.19 -1.21 16.93
CA ASP A 49 -6.22 -2.30 15.93
C ASP A 49 -5.11 -2.22 14.86
N ILE A 50 -4.01 -1.51 15.20
CA ILE A 50 -2.91 -1.19 14.28
C ILE A 50 -2.18 -2.47 13.87
N LEU A 51 -2.02 -3.39 14.82
CA LEU A 51 -1.40 -4.69 14.54
C LEU A 51 -2.27 -5.56 13.64
N GLY A 52 -3.59 -5.55 13.87
CA GLY A 52 -4.53 -6.27 13.02
C GLY A 52 -4.48 -5.76 11.57
N ILE A 53 -4.56 -4.45 11.38
CA ILE A 53 -4.50 -3.82 10.06
C ILE A 53 -3.15 -4.06 9.37
N MET A 54 -2.03 -4.01 10.09
CA MET A 54 -0.70 -4.26 9.51
C MET A 54 -0.50 -5.72 9.12
N LEU A 55 -0.91 -6.65 9.97
CA LEU A 55 -0.82 -8.09 9.69
C LEU A 55 -1.78 -8.48 8.57
N GLU A 56 -2.99 -7.97 8.57
CA GLU A 56 -3.98 -8.22 7.54
C GLU A 56 -3.51 -7.70 6.17
N SER A 57 -2.97 -6.50 6.11
CA SER A 57 -2.46 -5.89 4.87
C SER A 57 -1.30 -6.68 4.26
N SER A 58 -0.32 -7.12 5.06
CA SER A 58 0.82 -7.92 4.58
C SER A 58 0.41 -9.31 4.17
N MET A 59 -0.45 -9.96 4.94
CA MET A 59 -0.95 -11.30 4.64
C MET A 59 -1.75 -11.34 3.34
N PHE A 60 -2.61 -10.36 3.08
CA PHE A 60 -3.34 -10.27 1.81
C PHE A 60 -2.44 -10.00 0.61
N ASP A 61 -1.34 -9.28 0.79
CA ASP A 61 -0.36 -9.06 -0.28
C ASP A 61 0.39 -10.36 -0.62
N GLU A 62 0.79 -11.13 0.38
CA GLU A 62 1.42 -12.45 0.19
C GLU A 62 0.48 -13.42 -0.52
N ILE A 63 -0.77 -13.54 -0.07
CA ILE A 63 -1.78 -14.39 -0.71
C ILE A 63 -2.01 -13.96 -2.16
N ALA A 64 -2.07 -12.65 -2.44
CA ALA A 64 -2.22 -12.13 -3.78
C ALA A 64 -1.04 -12.49 -4.69
N ARG A 65 0.19 -12.42 -4.18
CA ARG A 65 1.41 -12.82 -4.90
C ARG A 65 1.42 -14.31 -5.20
N ASP A 66 1.07 -15.13 -4.22
CA ASP A 66 1.02 -16.58 -4.37
C ASP A 66 -0.04 -17.02 -5.38
N LEU A 67 -1.21 -16.37 -5.35
CA LEU A 67 -2.32 -16.71 -6.22
C LEU A 67 -2.11 -16.25 -7.68
N MET A 68 -1.60 -15.03 -7.88
CA MET A 68 -1.50 -14.39 -9.20
C MET A 68 -0.09 -14.46 -9.80
N GLY A 69 0.93 -14.76 -9.00
CA GLY A 69 2.32 -14.89 -9.44
C GLY A 69 2.80 -13.67 -10.22
N LYS A 70 3.30 -13.90 -11.44
CA LYS A 70 3.81 -12.85 -12.35
C LYS A 70 2.74 -11.81 -12.77
N ASN A 71 1.47 -12.11 -12.56
CA ASN A 71 0.35 -11.24 -12.93
C ASN A 71 -0.05 -10.29 -11.80
N TYR A 72 0.72 -10.22 -10.73
CA TYR A 72 0.54 -9.30 -9.63
C TYR A 72 1.75 -8.40 -9.42
N LEU A 73 1.54 -7.10 -9.46
CA LEU A 73 2.55 -6.10 -9.11
C LEU A 73 2.02 -5.18 -8.01
N ARG A 74 2.76 -5.09 -6.91
CA ARG A 74 2.48 -4.16 -5.82
C ARG A 74 3.45 -2.99 -5.85
N VAL A 75 2.92 -1.77 -5.98
CA VAL A 75 3.65 -0.51 -5.83
C VAL A 75 3.28 0.11 -4.48
N ASN A 76 4.24 0.22 -3.59
CA ASN A 76 4.09 0.87 -2.30
C ASN A 76 5.45 1.22 -1.72
N SER A 77 5.64 2.45 -1.27
CA SER A 77 6.91 2.92 -0.70
C SER A 77 6.67 3.88 0.46
N SER A 78 7.74 4.51 0.96
CA SER A 78 7.64 5.46 2.07
C SER A 78 6.90 6.72 1.66
N THR A 79 6.08 7.26 2.57
CA THR A 79 5.42 8.57 2.40
C THR A 79 6.37 9.74 2.65
N GLY A 80 7.60 9.48 3.10
CA GLY A 80 8.60 10.52 3.33
C GLY A 80 8.12 11.60 4.30
N LEU A 81 8.09 12.84 3.82
CA LEU A 81 7.71 14.04 4.59
C LEU A 81 6.22 14.41 4.49
N VAL A 82 5.43 13.64 3.76
CA VAL A 82 3.98 13.88 3.64
C VAL A 82 3.30 13.81 4.99
N ASN A 83 2.39 14.75 5.26
CA ASN A 83 1.64 14.75 6.51
C ASN A 83 0.73 13.53 6.60
N ARG A 84 0.58 13.00 7.82
CA ARG A 84 -0.30 11.84 8.10
C ARG A 84 -1.79 12.21 8.07
N ARG A 85 -2.10 13.49 8.24
CA ARG A 85 -3.49 13.95 8.20
C ARG A 85 -3.96 13.95 6.76
N MET A 86 -4.97 13.15 6.47
CA MET A 86 -5.57 13.03 5.14
C MET A 86 -6.29 14.31 4.70
N ASP A 87 -6.62 15.17 5.64
CA ASP A 87 -7.33 16.44 5.46
C ASP A 87 -6.40 17.67 5.40
N ASP A 88 -5.08 17.45 5.38
CA ASP A 88 -4.11 18.54 5.25
C ASP A 88 -3.92 18.95 3.79
N THR A 89 -4.63 19.98 3.39
CA THR A 89 -4.60 20.59 2.04
C THR A 89 -3.69 21.81 1.95
N SER A 90 -2.78 22.00 2.92
CA SER A 90 -1.81 23.07 2.86
C SER A 90 -0.90 22.95 1.63
N ASP A 91 -0.51 24.10 1.04
CA ASP A 91 0.38 24.13 -0.14
C ASP A 91 1.67 23.33 0.09
N VAL A 92 2.23 23.43 1.29
CA VAL A 92 3.44 22.68 1.69
C VAL A 92 3.20 21.17 1.66
N ASN A 93 2.05 20.69 2.11
CA ASN A 93 1.76 19.26 2.09
C ASN A 93 1.43 18.77 0.68
N LEU A 94 0.73 19.56 -0.11
CA LEU A 94 0.44 19.25 -1.51
C LEU A 94 1.73 19.13 -2.33
N GLU A 95 2.69 20.03 -2.12
CA GLU A 95 4.01 19.95 -2.77
C GLU A 95 4.76 18.67 -2.34
N ARG A 96 4.73 18.30 -1.07
CA ARG A 96 5.32 17.04 -0.57
C ARG A 96 4.69 15.81 -1.20
N ILE A 97 3.37 15.80 -1.40
CA ILE A 97 2.66 14.72 -2.09
C ILE A 97 3.10 14.65 -3.56
N HIS A 98 3.22 15.80 -4.23
CA HIS A 98 3.70 15.86 -5.61
C HIS A 98 5.11 15.30 -5.74
N LEU A 99 6.04 15.74 -4.90
CA LEU A 99 7.42 15.25 -4.89
C LEU A 99 7.48 13.75 -4.62
N MET A 100 6.72 13.26 -3.65
CA MET A 100 6.60 11.82 -3.37
C MET A 100 6.11 11.06 -4.61
N GLY A 101 5.13 11.58 -5.32
CA GLY A 101 4.63 10.99 -6.57
C GLY A 101 5.71 10.90 -7.65
N MET A 102 6.53 11.94 -7.79
CA MET A 102 7.67 11.96 -8.72
C MET A 102 8.74 10.93 -8.33
N GLU A 103 9.06 10.81 -7.05
CA GLU A 103 10.00 9.80 -6.54
C GLU A 103 9.49 8.38 -6.83
N TRP A 104 8.22 8.13 -6.53
CA TRP A 104 7.62 6.81 -6.80
C TRP A 104 7.56 6.50 -8.29
N TRP A 105 7.30 7.49 -9.13
CA TRP A 105 7.34 7.31 -10.58
C TRP A 105 8.75 6.98 -11.07
N SER A 106 9.76 7.63 -10.54
CA SER A 106 11.16 7.35 -10.85
C SER A 106 11.56 5.92 -10.45
N GLU A 107 11.03 5.43 -9.31
CA GLU A 107 11.35 4.09 -8.79
C GLU A 107 10.55 2.99 -9.50
N PHE A 108 9.24 3.17 -9.68
CA PHE A 108 8.32 2.12 -10.12
C PHE A 108 7.73 2.32 -11.51
N GLY A 109 7.86 3.50 -12.11
CA GLY A 109 7.16 3.86 -13.34
C GLY A 109 7.47 2.92 -14.49
N LYS A 110 8.76 2.69 -14.76
CA LYS A 110 9.17 1.76 -15.81
C LYS A 110 8.67 0.33 -15.57
N THR A 111 8.85 -0.18 -14.36
CA THR A 111 8.37 -1.52 -13.99
C THR A 111 6.87 -1.66 -14.15
N SER A 112 6.12 -0.62 -13.79
CA SER A 112 4.65 -0.61 -13.90
C SER A 112 4.18 -0.57 -15.36
N THR A 113 4.82 0.26 -16.20
CA THR A 113 4.49 0.32 -17.64
C THR A 113 4.85 -0.96 -18.36
N ASP A 114 6.02 -1.53 -18.09
CA ASP A 114 6.44 -2.82 -18.66
C ASP A 114 5.49 -3.95 -18.23
N PHE A 115 5.06 -3.95 -16.97
CA PHE A 115 4.09 -4.92 -16.43
C PHE A 115 2.74 -4.85 -17.16
N LEU A 116 2.25 -3.64 -17.43
CA LEU A 116 0.99 -3.43 -18.15
C LEU A 116 1.11 -3.56 -19.66
N ASN A 117 2.32 -3.67 -20.20
CA ASN A 117 2.62 -3.62 -21.64
C ASN A 117 2.16 -2.32 -22.33
N VAL A 118 2.40 -1.21 -21.66
CA VAL A 118 2.01 0.12 -22.14
C VAL A 118 3.23 0.92 -22.54
#